data_9f580d8f964946a695a787b9e7cdd22b
#
_entry.id   9f580d8f964946a695a787b9e7cdd22b
#
_cell.length_a   1.000
_cell.length_b   1.000
_cell.length_c   1.000
_cell.angle_alpha   90.00
_cell.angle_beta   90.00
_cell.angle_gamma   90.00
#
_symmetry.space_group_name_H-M   'P 1'
#
loop_
_entity.id
_entity.type
_entity.pdbx_description
1 polymer ?
#
loop_
_entity_poly.entity_id
_entity_poly.type
_entity_poly.pdbx_seq_one_letter_code
_entity_poly.pdbx_strand_id
1 'polypeptide(L)'
;MKITDVKTMVVENEAPYIGGKYFLFLQIETDEGIVGLGEKVTGSSFNASSWKDFKSQIELIHETCRAFVIGENPFDIEKIWQNAYGSRHDYRHPSLHYTSVLSAIEVGLWDIVGKAANQPIYNLLGGQVHDKLRAYAYMPRGYQESPERAGEIALQLLEEGNSACKLDPFPPLHPGPRDISLEEIGAAARIFEGIRNAVGDKMEVGIGTHGQLTTYSAIRVANALEEFRPFWFEEPVSPENVDEMARVAAHTSIPIATGERLVTKYEFAEVIEKGAASIIQLDVGQCGGILESKKIAAIAETHYAMIAPHMYCGPVIASAAIQLDTCSPNFLIQEANQGPLHKTIFKEPLVFENGYIIPPTGPGLGIELDMDVVNAHLVE
;
A
#
# COMPACT_ATOMS: atom_id res chain seq x y z
N MET A 1 -9.55 16.15 -25.76
CA MET A 1 -9.50 14.73 -25.34
C MET A 1 -10.75 14.38 -24.55
N LYS A 2 -11.36 13.23 -24.87
CA LYS A 2 -12.51 12.68 -24.13
C LYS A 2 -12.30 11.20 -23.90
N ILE A 3 -12.74 10.71 -22.74
CA ILE A 3 -12.76 9.29 -22.42
C ILE A 3 -13.89 8.62 -23.23
N THR A 4 -13.57 7.57 -23.97
CA THR A 4 -14.49 6.88 -24.87
C THR A 4 -14.96 5.53 -24.36
N ASP A 5 -14.08 4.79 -23.66
CA ASP A 5 -14.40 3.45 -23.15
C ASP A 5 -13.53 3.08 -21.94
N VAL A 6 -14.01 2.10 -21.17
CA VAL A 6 -13.27 1.50 -20.07
C VAL A 6 -13.39 -0.02 -20.14
N LYS A 7 -12.25 -0.70 -20.16
CA LYS A 7 -12.13 -2.16 -20.20
C LYS A 7 -11.51 -2.67 -18.91
N THR A 8 -11.92 -3.84 -18.48
CA THR A 8 -11.33 -4.55 -17.35
C THR A 8 -10.66 -5.84 -17.82
N MET A 9 -9.58 -6.20 -17.16
CA MET A 9 -8.85 -7.45 -17.38
C MET A 9 -8.57 -8.09 -16.01
N VAL A 10 -8.93 -9.36 -15.86
CA VAL A 10 -8.59 -10.15 -14.67
C VAL A 10 -7.44 -11.08 -15.04
N VAL A 11 -6.33 -10.91 -14.35
CA VAL A 11 -5.08 -11.65 -14.60
C VAL A 11 -4.80 -12.54 -13.38
N GLU A 12 -4.63 -13.83 -13.59
CA GLU A 12 -4.28 -14.77 -12.51
C GLU A 12 -2.81 -14.61 -12.14
N ASN A 13 -2.56 -14.36 -10.85
CA ASN A 13 -1.22 -14.18 -10.32
C ASN A 13 -0.56 -15.54 -10.02
N GLU A 14 0.75 -15.56 -9.98
CA GLU A 14 1.56 -16.73 -9.67
C GLU A 14 1.81 -16.87 -8.16
N ALA A 15 1.95 -18.12 -7.70
CA ALA A 15 2.36 -18.37 -6.32
C ALA A 15 3.73 -17.71 -6.02
N PRO A 16 3.92 -17.13 -4.86
CA PRO A 16 3.11 -17.18 -3.61
C PRO A 16 1.96 -16.17 -3.53
N TYR A 17 1.44 -15.67 -4.65
CA TYR A 17 0.27 -14.78 -4.76
C TYR A 17 0.45 -13.43 -4.04
N ILE A 18 1.63 -12.86 -4.10
CA ILE A 18 1.90 -11.52 -3.54
C ILE A 18 0.95 -10.50 -4.20
N GLY A 19 0.29 -9.67 -3.39
CA GLY A 19 -0.73 -8.73 -3.85
C GLY A 19 -2.11 -9.35 -4.16
N GLY A 20 -2.25 -10.68 -3.95
CA GLY A 20 -3.49 -11.43 -4.18
C GLY A 20 -3.39 -12.43 -5.32
N LYS A 21 -4.40 -13.30 -5.41
CA LYS A 21 -4.46 -14.36 -6.42
C LYS A 21 -4.81 -13.86 -7.81
N TYR A 22 -5.48 -12.72 -7.91
CA TYR A 22 -5.86 -12.10 -9.16
C TYR A 22 -5.59 -10.61 -9.12
N PHE A 23 -5.11 -10.05 -10.23
CA PHE A 23 -5.03 -8.61 -10.46
C PHE A 23 -6.21 -8.18 -11.34
N LEU A 24 -6.87 -7.09 -10.97
CA LEU A 24 -7.98 -6.51 -11.73
C LEU A 24 -7.52 -5.18 -12.33
N PHE A 25 -7.08 -5.21 -13.57
CA PHE A 25 -6.63 -4.03 -14.30
C PHE A 25 -7.78 -3.33 -15.00
N LEU A 26 -7.62 -2.01 -15.18
CA LEU A 26 -8.47 -1.14 -15.97
C LEU A 26 -7.67 -0.51 -17.10
N GLN A 27 -8.24 -0.48 -18.30
CA GLN A 27 -7.76 0.36 -19.41
C GLN A 27 -8.83 1.42 -19.69
N ILE A 28 -8.44 2.70 -19.62
CA ILE A 28 -9.29 3.85 -19.91
C ILE A 28 -8.86 4.40 -21.27
N GLU A 29 -9.74 4.31 -22.26
CA GLU A 29 -9.46 4.72 -23.63
C GLU A 29 -9.94 6.15 -23.90
N THR A 30 -9.22 6.87 -24.76
CA THR A 30 -9.56 8.25 -25.18
C THR A 30 -9.75 8.35 -26.69
N ASP A 31 -10.46 9.40 -27.15
CA ASP A 31 -10.64 9.73 -28.56
C ASP A 31 -9.36 10.17 -29.28
N GLU A 32 -8.27 10.39 -28.54
CA GLU A 32 -6.95 10.72 -29.09
C GLU A 32 -5.98 9.51 -29.09
N GLY A 33 -6.49 8.31 -28.73
CA GLY A 33 -5.72 7.06 -28.74
C GLY A 33 -4.76 6.87 -27.57
N ILE A 34 -4.79 7.76 -26.58
CA ILE A 34 -4.06 7.57 -25.32
C ILE A 34 -4.87 6.64 -24.44
N VAL A 35 -4.20 5.63 -23.89
CA VAL A 35 -4.80 4.64 -22.96
C VAL A 35 -4.14 4.78 -21.59
N GLY A 36 -4.97 4.98 -20.57
CA GLY A 36 -4.53 4.97 -19.17
C GLY A 36 -4.70 3.61 -18.53
N LEU A 37 -3.79 3.25 -17.65
CA LEU A 37 -3.78 1.99 -16.92
C LEU A 37 -4.05 2.22 -15.44
N GLY A 38 -5.06 1.54 -14.91
CA GLY A 38 -5.38 1.51 -13.49
C GLY A 38 -5.46 0.08 -12.97
N GLU A 39 -5.53 -0.06 -11.67
CA GLU A 39 -5.69 -1.36 -11.01
C GLU A 39 -6.57 -1.21 -9.78
N LYS A 40 -7.57 -2.09 -9.65
CA LYS A 40 -8.34 -2.19 -8.43
C LYS A 40 -7.70 -3.22 -7.50
N VAL A 41 -7.31 -2.80 -6.30
CA VAL A 41 -6.87 -3.72 -5.26
C VAL A 41 -8.01 -4.66 -4.90
N THR A 42 -7.76 -5.96 -5.04
CA THR A 42 -8.79 -7.00 -4.87
C THR A 42 -8.88 -7.51 -3.41
N GLY A 43 -8.07 -6.96 -2.51
CA GLY A 43 -8.09 -7.28 -1.09
C GLY A 43 -7.81 -8.76 -0.80
N SER A 44 -8.65 -9.39 0.01
CA SER A 44 -8.49 -10.79 0.43
C SER A 44 -8.71 -11.83 -0.67
N SER A 45 -8.18 -11.58 -1.88
CA SER A 45 -8.26 -12.53 -2.99
C SER A 45 -7.58 -13.87 -2.70
N PHE A 46 -6.86 -14.00 -1.59
CA PHE A 46 -6.32 -15.26 -1.09
C PHE A 46 -7.38 -16.36 -0.95
N ASN A 47 -8.58 -15.99 -0.54
CA ASN A 47 -9.70 -16.90 -0.36
C ASN A 47 -10.59 -17.01 -1.60
N ALA A 48 -10.27 -16.29 -2.68
CA ALA A 48 -11.03 -16.37 -3.91
C ALA A 48 -10.88 -17.77 -4.51
N SER A 49 -12.00 -18.43 -4.75
CA SER A 49 -12.03 -19.74 -5.39
C SER A 49 -11.89 -19.62 -6.91
N SER A 50 -12.27 -18.46 -7.44
CA SER A 50 -12.28 -18.16 -8.87
C SER A 50 -12.32 -16.65 -9.09
N TRP A 51 -11.88 -16.17 -10.27
CA TRP A 51 -12.06 -14.78 -10.70
C TRP A 51 -13.54 -14.33 -10.69
N LYS A 52 -14.47 -15.26 -10.80
CA LYS A 52 -15.92 -14.98 -10.77
C LYS A 52 -16.38 -14.34 -9.45
N ASP A 53 -15.59 -14.48 -8.40
CA ASP A 53 -15.83 -13.83 -7.12
C ASP A 53 -15.68 -12.29 -7.23
N PHE A 54 -15.06 -11.79 -8.31
CA PHE A 54 -14.90 -10.36 -8.59
C PHE A 54 -15.93 -9.74 -9.52
N LYS A 55 -16.92 -10.50 -10.01
CA LYS A 55 -17.94 -9.99 -10.95
C LYS A 55 -18.63 -8.72 -10.45
N SER A 56 -19.04 -8.70 -9.19
CA SER A 56 -19.68 -7.51 -8.62
C SER A 56 -18.75 -6.29 -8.56
N GLN A 57 -17.45 -6.51 -8.43
CA GLN A 57 -16.44 -5.46 -8.46
C GLN A 57 -16.25 -4.91 -9.88
N ILE A 58 -16.22 -5.79 -10.88
CA ILE A 58 -16.16 -5.43 -12.30
C ILE A 58 -17.41 -4.64 -12.70
N GLU A 59 -18.60 -5.11 -12.31
CA GLU A 59 -19.85 -4.40 -12.54
C GLU A 59 -19.84 -3.00 -11.91
N LEU A 60 -19.39 -2.88 -10.66
CA LEU A 60 -19.28 -1.59 -9.98
C LEU A 60 -18.33 -0.62 -10.68
N ILE A 61 -17.20 -1.10 -11.21
CA ILE A 61 -16.29 -0.29 -12.02
C ILE A 61 -17.01 0.24 -13.24
N HIS A 62 -17.64 -0.65 -14.03
CA HIS A 62 -18.33 -0.25 -15.26
C HIS A 62 -19.53 0.66 -15.00
N GLU A 63 -20.29 0.45 -13.94
CA GLU A 63 -21.38 1.35 -13.52
C GLU A 63 -20.86 2.73 -13.19
N THR A 64 -19.81 2.81 -12.37
CA THR A 64 -19.17 4.08 -11.99
C THR A 64 -18.62 4.80 -13.21
N CYS A 65 -17.95 4.08 -14.11
CA CYS A 65 -17.39 4.66 -15.33
C CYS A 65 -18.46 5.17 -16.29
N ARG A 66 -19.54 4.43 -16.50
CA ARG A 66 -20.67 4.89 -17.34
C ARG A 66 -21.34 6.16 -16.78
N ALA A 67 -21.41 6.26 -15.46
CA ALA A 67 -22.09 7.39 -14.82
C ALA A 67 -21.24 8.66 -14.74
N PHE A 68 -19.93 8.55 -14.57
CA PHE A 68 -19.08 9.68 -14.17
C PHE A 68 -17.80 9.88 -14.97
N VAL A 69 -17.40 8.92 -15.81
CA VAL A 69 -16.08 8.90 -16.46
C VAL A 69 -16.18 8.99 -17.98
N ILE A 70 -16.99 8.14 -18.60
CA ILE A 70 -17.13 8.11 -20.05
C ILE A 70 -17.74 9.41 -20.56
N GLY A 71 -17.10 10.04 -21.54
CA GLY A 71 -17.49 11.34 -22.10
C GLY A 71 -16.83 12.55 -21.44
N GLU A 72 -16.23 12.38 -20.25
CA GLU A 72 -15.52 13.45 -19.55
C GLU A 72 -14.11 13.69 -20.13
N ASN A 73 -13.55 14.83 -19.79
CA ASN A 73 -12.14 15.14 -20.09
C ASN A 73 -11.24 14.49 -19.03
N PRO A 74 -10.26 13.65 -19.39
CA PRO A 74 -9.41 12.96 -18.42
C PRO A 74 -8.54 13.90 -17.56
N PHE A 75 -8.38 15.18 -17.94
CA PHE A 75 -7.71 16.19 -17.14
C PHE A 75 -8.57 16.69 -15.97
N ASP A 76 -9.86 16.47 -15.98
CA ASP A 76 -10.80 16.90 -14.91
C ASP A 76 -10.82 15.88 -13.75
N ILE A 77 -9.66 15.36 -13.35
CA ILE A 77 -9.51 14.27 -12.36
C ILE A 77 -10.30 14.56 -11.07
N GLU A 78 -10.06 15.72 -10.46
CA GLU A 78 -10.71 16.09 -9.20
C GLU A 78 -12.25 16.18 -9.37
N LYS A 79 -12.72 16.75 -10.47
CA LYS A 79 -14.16 16.85 -10.78
C LYS A 79 -14.79 15.47 -10.91
N ILE A 80 -14.16 14.57 -11.67
CA ILE A 80 -14.63 13.19 -11.87
C ILE A 80 -14.68 12.47 -10.54
N TRP A 81 -13.61 12.57 -9.75
CA TRP A 81 -13.52 11.95 -8.43
C TRP A 81 -14.59 12.46 -7.48
N GLN A 82 -14.78 13.78 -7.38
CA GLN A 82 -15.76 14.39 -6.49
C GLN A 82 -17.19 14.02 -6.89
N ASN A 83 -17.50 13.97 -8.19
CA ASN A 83 -18.82 13.58 -8.68
C ASN A 83 -19.12 12.11 -8.33
N ALA A 84 -18.16 11.21 -8.56
CA ALA A 84 -18.31 9.80 -8.25
C ALA A 84 -18.40 9.55 -6.72
N TYR A 85 -17.53 10.18 -5.93
CA TYR A 85 -17.56 10.10 -4.47
C TYR A 85 -18.87 10.67 -3.91
N GLY A 86 -19.25 11.89 -4.32
CA GLY A 86 -20.45 12.58 -3.85
C GLY A 86 -21.76 11.94 -4.28
N SER A 87 -21.75 11.09 -5.34
CA SER A 87 -22.95 10.34 -5.75
C SER A 87 -23.43 9.33 -4.70
N ARG A 88 -22.60 9.03 -3.73
CA ARG A 88 -22.89 8.12 -2.61
C ARG A 88 -23.35 8.87 -1.35
N HIS A 89 -23.97 10.05 -1.51
CA HIS A 89 -24.39 10.91 -0.39
C HIS A 89 -25.37 10.25 0.59
N ASP A 90 -26.06 9.19 0.18
CA ASP A 90 -26.90 8.38 1.07
C ASP A 90 -26.09 7.48 2.02
N TYR A 91 -24.80 7.32 1.76
CA TYR A 91 -23.86 6.58 2.60
C TYR A 91 -22.92 7.56 3.25
N ARG A 92 -22.84 7.54 4.56
CA ARG A 92 -21.98 8.46 5.32
C ARG A 92 -20.49 8.32 4.96
N HIS A 93 -20.05 7.10 4.73
CA HIS A 93 -18.69 6.76 4.36
C HIS A 93 -18.71 5.75 3.22
N PRO A 94 -18.22 6.10 2.02
CA PRO A 94 -17.94 5.10 1.01
C PRO A 94 -16.97 4.06 1.59
N SER A 95 -17.28 2.81 1.41
CA SER A 95 -16.48 1.71 1.92
C SER A 95 -15.13 1.64 1.20
N LEU A 96 -14.15 0.98 1.82
CA LEU A 96 -12.88 0.60 1.19
C LEU A 96 -13.10 -0.04 -0.20
N HIS A 97 -14.16 -0.83 -0.33
CA HIS A 97 -14.55 -1.45 -1.59
C HIS A 97 -14.87 -0.44 -2.70
N TYR A 98 -15.56 0.67 -2.39
CA TYR A 98 -15.88 1.70 -3.36
C TYR A 98 -14.70 2.66 -3.60
N THR A 99 -14.00 3.07 -2.56
CA THR A 99 -12.83 3.95 -2.70
C THR A 99 -11.72 3.29 -3.50
N SER A 100 -11.56 1.97 -3.44
CA SER A 100 -10.61 1.26 -4.29
C SER A 100 -11.03 1.24 -5.78
N VAL A 101 -12.32 1.32 -6.10
CA VAL A 101 -12.78 1.57 -7.48
C VAL A 101 -12.41 2.99 -7.93
N LEU A 102 -12.64 3.99 -7.07
CA LEU A 102 -12.25 5.37 -7.36
C LEU A 102 -10.73 5.49 -7.54
N SER A 103 -9.95 4.83 -6.70
CA SER A 103 -8.49 4.80 -6.81
C SER A 103 -8.04 4.24 -8.16
N ALA A 104 -8.62 3.11 -8.59
CA ALA A 104 -8.27 2.47 -9.85
C ALA A 104 -8.56 3.39 -11.07
N ILE A 105 -9.71 4.07 -11.06
CA ILE A 105 -10.09 5.02 -12.10
C ILE A 105 -9.14 6.23 -12.08
N GLU A 106 -8.90 6.80 -10.92
CA GLU A 106 -8.08 7.99 -10.73
C GLU A 106 -6.62 7.76 -11.14
N VAL A 107 -6.04 6.62 -10.79
CA VAL A 107 -4.70 6.21 -11.25
C VAL A 107 -4.64 6.11 -12.77
N GLY A 108 -5.66 5.52 -13.41
CA GLY A 108 -5.76 5.47 -14.87
C GLY A 108 -5.89 6.85 -15.52
N LEU A 109 -6.59 7.78 -14.89
CA LEU A 109 -6.68 9.17 -15.38
C LEU A 109 -5.32 9.89 -15.27
N TRP A 110 -4.59 9.73 -14.18
CA TRP A 110 -3.24 10.27 -14.03
C TRP A 110 -2.27 9.69 -15.06
N ASP A 111 -2.40 8.41 -15.40
CA ASP A 111 -1.58 7.79 -16.43
C ASP A 111 -1.84 8.42 -17.82
N ILE A 112 -3.12 8.71 -18.15
CA ILE A 112 -3.46 9.46 -19.36
C ILE A 112 -2.84 10.85 -19.34
N VAL A 113 -3.01 11.59 -18.24
CA VAL A 113 -2.51 12.97 -18.12
C VAL A 113 -0.98 13.01 -18.26
N GLY A 114 -0.28 12.10 -17.59
CA GLY A 114 1.17 11.99 -17.70
C GLY A 114 1.64 11.63 -19.12
N LYS A 115 0.98 10.69 -19.78
CA LYS A 115 1.25 10.32 -21.17
C LYS A 115 0.97 11.48 -22.14
N ALA A 116 -0.15 12.18 -21.97
CA ALA A 116 -0.50 13.35 -22.79
C ALA A 116 0.49 14.50 -22.61
N ALA A 117 1.00 14.71 -21.40
CA ALA A 117 2.01 15.72 -21.08
C ALA A 117 3.45 15.27 -21.42
N ASN A 118 3.64 14.00 -21.80
CA ASN A 118 4.94 13.35 -21.97
C ASN A 118 5.85 13.54 -20.73
N GLN A 119 5.26 13.34 -19.53
CA GLN A 119 5.94 13.47 -18.25
C GLN A 119 5.56 12.31 -17.32
N PRO A 120 6.47 11.83 -16.47
CA PRO A 120 6.08 10.99 -15.35
C PRO A 120 5.18 11.79 -14.39
N ILE A 121 4.29 11.06 -13.68
CA ILE A 121 3.29 11.70 -12.81
C ILE A 121 3.93 12.55 -11.71
N TYR A 122 5.02 12.09 -11.11
CA TYR A 122 5.71 12.86 -10.06
C TYR A 122 6.16 14.25 -10.52
N ASN A 123 6.50 14.44 -11.81
CA ASN A 123 6.82 15.75 -12.34
C ASN A 123 5.63 16.71 -12.34
N LEU A 124 4.42 16.18 -12.56
CA LEU A 124 3.18 16.95 -12.54
C LEU A 124 2.69 17.25 -11.10
N LEU A 125 3.21 16.52 -10.12
CA LEU A 125 2.87 16.67 -8.70
C LEU A 125 3.91 17.46 -7.87
N GLY A 126 4.85 18.12 -8.53
CA GLY A 126 5.84 18.98 -7.87
C GLY A 126 7.29 18.65 -8.20
N GLY A 127 7.54 17.59 -8.96
CA GLY A 127 8.87 17.18 -9.38
C GLY A 127 9.50 16.10 -8.50
N GLN A 128 10.65 15.64 -8.93
CA GLN A 128 11.41 14.60 -8.23
C GLN A 128 12.09 15.17 -6.99
N VAL A 129 11.73 14.63 -5.82
CA VAL A 129 12.37 14.93 -4.53
C VAL A 129 13.41 13.85 -4.19
N HIS A 130 13.11 12.60 -4.52
CA HIS A 130 13.95 11.45 -4.23
C HIS A 130 14.46 10.79 -5.51
N ASP A 131 15.78 10.64 -5.66
CA ASP A 131 16.41 9.94 -6.80
C ASP A 131 16.22 8.43 -6.72
N LYS A 132 16.09 7.89 -5.51
CA LYS A 132 15.80 6.52 -5.19
C LYS A 132 15.00 6.44 -3.90
N LEU A 133 14.13 5.45 -3.80
CA LEU A 133 13.23 5.26 -2.67
C LEU A 133 13.77 4.14 -1.78
N ARG A 134 14.06 4.44 -0.52
CA ARG A 134 14.40 3.39 0.46
C ARG A 134 13.24 2.42 0.57
N ALA A 135 13.55 1.11 0.62
CA ALA A 135 12.54 0.06 0.70
C ALA A 135 12.80 -0.89 1.87
N TYR A 136 11.76 -1.54 2.36
CA TYR A 136 11.88 -2.59 3.35
C TYR A 136 11.32 -3.92 2.83
N ALA A 137 11.92 -5.01 3.28
CA ALA A 137 11.49 -6.36 2.98
C ALA A 137 10.57 -6.90 4.08
N TYR A 138 9.53 -7.65 3.72
CA TYR A 138 8.84 -8.50 4.67
C TYR A 138 9.71 -9.72 4.97
N MET A 139 9.86 -10.08 6.25
CA MET A 139 10.69 -11.22 6.63
C MET A 139 10.11 -12.53 6.07
N PRO A 140 10.89 -13.33 5.32
CA PRO A 140 10.49 -14.65 4.87
C PRO A 140 10.05 -15.55 6.03
N ARG A 141 9.14 -16.48 5.76
CA ARG A 141 8.68 -17.45 6.78
C ARG A 141 9.85 -18.21 7.39
N GLY A 142 9.69 -18.61 8.65
CA GLY A 142 10.69 -19.40 9.40
C GLY A 142 11.34 -18.62 10.55
N TYR A 143 11.23 -17.30 10.60
CA TYR A 143 11.78 -16.49 11.71
C TYR A 143 11.16 -16.81 13.08
N GLN A 144 9.98 -17.43 13.10
CA GLN A 144 9.32 -17.85 14.34
C GLN A 144 9.89 -19.15 14.93
N GLU A 145 10.74 -19.88 14.20
CA GLU A 145 11.26 -21.19 14.63
C GLU A 145 12.24 -21.06 15.81
N SER A 146 13.13 -20.07 15.76
CA SER A 146 14.02 -19.74 16.85
C SER A 146 14.61 -18.32 16.71
N PRO A 147 15.13 -17.73 17.81
CA PRO A 147 15.85 -16.45 17.76
C PRO A 147 17.03 -16.46 16.79
N GLU A 148 17.78 -17.56 16.74
CA GLU A 148 18.94 -17.74 15.85
C GLU A 148 18.48 -17.72 14.41
N ARG A 149 17.37 -18.41 14.08
CA ARG A 149 16.81 -18.44 12.72
C ARG A 149 16.31 -17.07 12.31
N ALA A 150 15.68 -16.32 13.20
CA ALA A 150 15.28 -14.94 12.95
C ALA A 150 16.50 -14.05 12.63
N GLY A 151 17.58 -14.21 13.39
CA GLY A 151 18.84 -13.52 13.15
C GLY A 151 19.49 -13.87 11.80
N GLU A 152 19.51 -15.14 11.43
CA GLU A 152 20.04 -15.61 10.12
C GLU A 152 19.27 -14.98 8.96
N ILE A 153 17.94 -14.98 9.02
CA ILE A 153 17.08 -14.38 7.98
C ILE A 153 17.34 -12.87 7.88
N ALA A 154 17.41 -12.18 9.01
CA ALA A 154 17.68 -10.75 9.03
C ALA A 154 19.08 -10.43 8.44
N LEU A 155 20.08 -11.23 8.77
CA LEU A 155 21.44 -11.08 8.21
C LEU A 155 21.43 -11.29 6.70
N GLN A 156 20.72 -12.30 6.20
CA GLN A 156 20.58 -12.53 4.76
C GLN A 156 19.93 -11.33 4.06
N LEU A 157 18.83 -10.76 4.61
CA LEU A 157 18.19 -9.58 4.06
C LEU A 157 19.14 -8.37 4.05
N LEU A 158 19.96 -8.22 5.09
CA LEU A 158 20.98 -7.15 5.15
C LEU A 158 22.06 -7.35 4.07
N GLU A 159 22.53 -8.58 3.84
CA GLU A 159 23.49 -8.91 2.78
C GLU A 159 22.93 -8.69 1.38
N GLU A 160 21.61 -8.86 1.19
CA GLU A 160 20.86 -8.51 -0.03
C GLU A 160 20.69 -6.99 -0.22
N GLY A 161 21.17 -6.16 0.73
CA GLY A 161 21.15 -4.70 0.68
C GLY A 161 19.97 -4.06 1.41
N ASN A 162 19.08 -4.84 2.04
CA ASN A 162 17.94 -4.26 2.78
C ASN A 162 18.40 -3.63 4.09
N SER A 163 18.09 -2.36 4.30
CA SER A 163 18.38 -1.65 5.54
C SER A 163 17.19 -1.62 6.50
N ALA A 164 16.09 -2.27 6.14
CA ALA A 164 14.89 -2.41 6.96
C ALA A 164 14.12 -3.68 6.60
N CYS A 165 13.45 -4.25 7.60
CA CYS A 165 12.50 -5.34 7.42
C CYS A 165 11.28 -5.17 8.32
N LYS A 166 10.18 -5.89 8.00
CA LYS A 166 8.96 -5.98 8.82
C LYS A 166 8.65 -7.44 9.09
N LEU A 167 8.11 -7.73 10.28
CA LEU A 167 7.62 -9.05 10.65
C LEU A 167 6.38 -8.97 11.53
N ASP A 168 5.59 -10.03 11.51
CA ASP A 168 4.46 -10.24 12.40
C ASP A 168 4.87 -11.18 13.54
N PRO A 169 5.22 -10.64 14.74
CA PRO A 169 5.70 -11.46 15.84
C PRO A 169 4.59 -12.34 16.44
N PHE A 170 3.33 -12.03 16.14
CA PHE A 170 2.17 -12.78 16.60
C PHE A 170 1.45 -13.41 15.41
N PRO A 171 1.02 -14.69 15.51
CA PRO A 171 0.24 -15.30 14.45
C PRO A 171 -1.01 -14.45 14.15
N PRO A 172 -1.36 -14.23 12.87
CA PRO A 172 -2.60 -13.58 12.52
C PRO A 172 -3.76 -14.49 12.97
N LEU A 173 -4.46 -14.07 14.02
CA LEU A 173 -5.59 -14.81 14.61
C LEU A 173 -6.87 -14.03 14.42
N HIS A 174 -7.92 -14.76 14.18
CA HIS A 174 -9.26 -14.25 14.09
C HIS A 174 -10.18 -14.99 15.08
N PRO A 175 -11.15 -14.31 15.67
CA PRO A 175 -11.40 -12.86 15.61
C PRO A 175 -10.47 -12.08 16.56
N GLY A 176 -10.14 -10.82 16.18
CA GLY A 176 -9.59 -9.82 17.09
C GLY A 176 -10.71 -8.97 17.70
N PRO A 177 -10.42 -8.04 18.64
CA PRO A 177 -9.15 -7.88 19.35
C PRO A 177 -8.97 -8.97 20.41
N ARG A 178 -7.73 -9.31 20.70
CA ARG A 178 -7.37 -10.34 21.69
C ARG A 178 -6.32 -9.88 22.68
N ASP A 179 -6.30 -10.48 23.83
CA ASP A 179 -5.19 -10.36 24.78
C ASP A 179 -4.03 -11.25 24.35
N ILE A 180 -2.83 -10.77 24.69
CA ILE A 180 -1.57 -11.48 24.49
C ILE A 180 -1.05 -11.99 25.85
N SER A 181 -0.69 -13.24 25.91
CA SER A 181 -0.09 -13.86 27.10
C SER A 181 1.37 -13.38 27.29
N LEU A 182 1.88 -13.53 28.52
CA LEU A 182 3.29 -13.27 28.81
C LEU A 182 4.23 -14.19 28.01
N GLU A 183 3.79 -15.42 27.72
CA GLU A 183 4.55 -16.38 26.92
C GLU A 183 4.70 -15.89 25.48
N GLU A 184 3.61 -15.42 24.85
CA GLU A 184 3.63 -14.85 23.48
C GLU A 184 4.49 -13.60 23.41
N ILE A 185 4.36 -12.69 24.39
CA ILE A 185 5.22 -11.49 24.48
C ILE A 185 6.69 -11.90 24.60
N GLY A 186 7.00 -12.86 25.47
CA GLY A 186 8.36 -13.37 25.64
C GLY A 186 8.90 -14.06 24.38
N ALA A 187 8.05 -14.75 23.61
CA ALA A 187 8.44 -15.33 22.32
C ALA A 187 8.76 -14.23 21.29
N ALA A 188 7.94 -13.20 21.20
CA ALA A 188 8.21 -12.04 20.34
C ALA A 188 9.52 -11.33 20.72
N ALA A 189 9.76 -11.09 22.02
CA ALA A 189 11.00 -10.47 22.52
C ALA A 189 12.23 -11.29 22.11
N ARG A 190 12.21 -12.61 22.25
CA ARG A 190 13.34 -13.47 21.81
C ARG A 190 13.62 -13.39 20.31
N ILE A 191 12.57 -13.27 19.46
CA ILE A 191 12.74 -13.07 18.02
C ILE A 191 13.49 -11.75 17.77
N PHE A 192 13.06 -10.65 18.38
CA PHE A 192 13.71 -9.34 18.24
C PHE A 192 15.15 -9.37 18.78
N GLU A 193 15.39 -10.03 19.93
CA GLU A 193 16.74 -10.24 20.47
C GLU A 193 17.65 -10.96 19.46
N GLY A 194 17.18 -12.07 18.87
CA GLY A 194 17.91 -12.81 17.84
C GLY A 194 18.26 -11.95 16.63
N ILE A 195 17.32 -11.15 16.14
CA ILE A 195 17.55 -10.21 15.02
C ILE A 195 18.61 -9.16 15.45
N ARG A 196 18.45 -8.50 16.59
CA ARG A 196 19.40 -7.47 17.06
C ARG A 196 20.79 -8.02 17.30
N ASN A 197 20.92 -9.24 17.82
CA ASN A 197 22.21 -9.90 18.01
C ASN A 197 22.93 -10.15 16.67
N ALA A 198 22.19 -10.45 15.60
CA ALA A 198 22.74 -10.73 14.28
C ALA A 198 23.09 -9.45 13.50
N VAL A 199 22.20 -8.46 13.45
CA VAL A 199 22.35 -7.29 12.57
C VAL A 199 22.71 -6.00 13.30
N GLY A 200 22.57 -5.96 14.64
CA GLY A 200 22.82 -4.76 15.45
C GLY A 200 21.95 -3.59 15.02
N ASP A 201 22.56 -2.43 14.85
CA ASP A 201 21.92 -1.18 14.44
C ASP A 201 21.95 -0.97 12.90
N LYS A 202 22.37 -1.97 12.14
CA LYS A 202 22.47 -1.86 10.67
C LYS A 202 21.15 -2.03 9.95
N MET A 203 20.11 -2.51 10.65
CA MET A 203 18.79 -2.77 10.07
C MET A 203 17.69 -2.25 10.99
N GLU A 204 16.75 -1.51 10.42
CA GLU A 204 15.49 -1.17 11.07
C GLU A 204 14.53 -2.35 11.05
N VAL A 205 13.73 -2.53 12.11
CA VAL A 205 12.80 -3.66 12.24
C VAL A 205 11.41 -3.18 12.62
N GLY A 206 10.45 -3.25 11.71
CA GLY A 206 9.05 -2.91 11.95
C GLY A 206 8.26 -4.07 12.56
N ILE A 207 7.31 -3.76 13.43
CA ILE A 207 6.33 -4.70 13.97
C ILE A 207 5.04 -4.57 13.20
N GLY A 208 4.51 -5.67 12.63
CA GLY A 208 3.17 -5.76 12.07
C GLY A 208 2.23 -6.54 13.00
N THR A 209 0.99 -6.07 13.19
CA THR A 209 -0.02 -6.76 14.00
C THR A 209 -1.43 -6.76 13.42
N HIS A 210 -1.69 -6.01 12.36
CA HIS A 210 -2.98 -5.98 11.67
C HIS A 210 -4.19 -5.71 12.58
N GLY A 211 -4.01 -4.88 13.63
CA GLY A 211 -5.10 -4.45 14.50
C GLY A 211 -5.68 -5.52 15.42
N GLN A 212 -4.94 -6.59 15.70
CA GLN A 212 -5.48 -7.75 16.42
C GLN A 212 -5.46 -7.62 17.95
N LEU A 213 -4.84 -6.58 18.53
CA LEU A 213 -4.66 -6.51 19.97
C LEU A 213 -5.70 -5.62 20.66
N THR A 214 -5.97 -5.92 21.95
CA THR A 214 -6.58 -4.93 22.84
C THR A 214 -5.59 -3.82 23.15
N THR A 215 -6.07 -2.63 23.48
CA THR A 215 -5.21 -1.50 23.89
C THR A 215 -4.26 -1.88 25.04
N TYR A 216 -4.79 -2.62 26.01
CA TYR A 216 -4.01 -3.10 27.15
C TYR A 216 -2.87 -4.02 26.69
N SER A 217 -3.15 -4.99 25.83
CA SER A 217 -2.13 -5.90 25.29
C SER A 217 -1.12 -5.19 24.41
N ALA A 218 -1.57 -4.25 23.56
CA ALA A 218 -0.69 -3.44 22.72
C ALA A 218 0.33 -2.65 23.54
N ILE A 219 -0.08 -2.01 24.64
CA ILE A 219 0.82 -1.28 25.54
C ILE A 219 1.83 -2.23 26.20
N ARG A 220 1.39 -3.42 26.63
CA ARG A 220 2.32 -4.41 27.21
C ARG A 220 3.35 -4.91 26.20
N VAL A 221 2.93 -5.17 24.98
CA VAL A 221 3.80 -5.57 23.87
C VAL A 221 4.81 -4.45 23.57
N ALA A 222 4.33 -3.22 23.42
CA ALA A 222 5.19 -2.07 23.16
C ALA A 222 6.28 -1.94 24.24
N ASN A 223 5.89 -1.95 25.52
CA ASN A 223 6.83 -1.83 26.64
C ASN A 223 7.86 -2.98 26.68
N ALA A 224 7.47 -4.19 26.28
CA ALA A 224 8.37 -5.34 26.27
C ALA A 224 9.34 -5.34 25.08
N LEU A 225 8.95 -4.72 23.96
CA LEU A 225 9.77 -4.69 22.75
C LEU A 225 10.57 -3.39 22.60
N GLU A 226 10.30 -2.36 23.41
CA GLU A 226 10.93 -1.04 23.29
C GLU A 226 12.46 -1.09 23.44
N GLU A 227 13.00 -1.97 24.26
CA GLU A 227 14.45 -2.18 24.42
C GLU A 227 15.15 -2.61 23.13
N PHE A 228 14.44 -3.28 22.21
CA PHE A 228 14.94 -3.67 20.90
C PHE A 228 14.82 -2.57 19.85
N ARG A 229 14.29 -1.40 20.20
CA ARG A 229 14.16 -0.21 19.34
C ARG A 229 13.50 -0.55 17.99
N PRO A 230 12.22 -1.02 17.97
CA PRO A 230 11.50 -1.23 16.73
C PRO A 230 11.35 0.07 15.95
N PHE A 231 11.38 -0.03 14.61
CA PHE A 231 11.24 1.11 13.72
C PHE A 231 9.83 1.72 13.80
N TRP A 232 8.82 0.85 13.90
CA TRP A 232 7.43 1.20 14.20
C TRP A 232 6.67 0.03 14.81
N PHE A 233 5.50 0.34 15.35
CA PHE A 233 4.48 -0.61 15.74
C PHE A 233 3.23 -0.37 14.88
N GLU A 234 3.01 -1.21 13.87
CA GLU A 234 1.95 -1.08 12.89
C GLU A 234 0.66 -1.68 13.40
N GLU A 235 -0.41 -0.87 13.30
CA GLU A 235 -1.77 -1.22 13.71
C GLU A 235 -1.85 -2.04 15.01
N PRO A 236 -1.33 -1.51 16.12
CA PRO A 236 -1.35 -2.23 17.39
C PRO A 236 -2.77 -2.60 17.83
N VAL A 237 -3.74 -1.75 17.51
CA VAL A 237 -5.18 -1.95 17.70
C VAL A 237 -5.91 -1.69 16.39
N SER A 238 -7.17 -2.12 16.29
CA SER A 238 -7.98 -1.87 15.09
C SER A 238 -8.15 -0.37 14.81
N PRO A 239 -8.04 0.07 13.53
CA PRO A 239 -8.15 1.49 13.16
C PRO A 239 -9.56 2.08 13.36
N GLU A 240 -10.59 1.25 13.62
CA GLU A 240 -11.95 1.75 13.90
C GLU A 240 -12.05 2.63 15.14
N ASN A 241 -11.10 2.51 16.08
CA ASN A 241 -11.08 3.36 17.27
C ASN A 241 -9.75 4.13 17.36
N VAL A 242 -9.75 5.32 16.76
CA VAL A 242 -8.58 6.20 16.71
C VAL A 242 -8.15 6.65 18.11
N ASP A 243 -9.07 6.85 19.04
CA ASP A 243 -8.75 7.27 20.40
C ASP A 243 -7.98 6.18 21.17
N GLU A 244 -8.33 4.91 20.96
CA GLU A 244 -7.58 3.81 21.59
C GLU A 244 -6.19 3.61 20.92
N MET A 245 -6.05 3.87 19.62
CA MET A 245 -4.73 3.89 18.97
C MET A 245 -3.88 5.05 19.50
N ALA A 246 -4.44 6.25 19.65
CA ALA A 246 -3.77 7.39 20.27
C ALA A 246 -3.34 7.10 21.71
N ARG A 247 -4.16 6.33 22.44
CA ARG A 247 -3.81 5.88 23.78
C ARG A 247 -2.60 4.94 23.78
N VAL A 248 -2.48 4.02 22.82
CA VAL A 248 -1.26 3.21 22.68
C VAL A 248 -0.06 4.12 22.38
N ALA A 249 -0.19 5.03 21.40
CA ALA A 249 0.86 5.97 21.03
C ALA A 249 1.39 6.80 22.22
N ALA A 250 0.49 7.21 23.12
CA ALA A 250 0.87 7.97 24.33
C ALA A 250 1.62 7.15 25.40
N HIS A 251 1.71 5.82 25.26
CA HIS A 251 2.31 4.93 26.28
C HIS A 251 3.58 4.19 25.79
N THR A 252 4.15 4.60 24.68
CA THR A 252 5.40 4.03 24.17
C THR A 252 6.21 5.09 23.41
N SER A 253 7.53 4.89 23.34
CA SER A 253 8.41 5.67 22.45
C SER A 253 8.50 5.06 21.03
N ILE A 254 7.97 3.86 20.81
CA ILE A 254 7.93 3.24 19.48
C ILE A 254 6.94 4.03 18.62
N PRO A 255 7.35 4.55 17.44
CA PRO A 255 6.42 5.21 16.53
C PRO A 255 5.27 4.29 16.13
N ILE A 256 4.03 4.79 16.20
CA ILE A 256 2.87 4.04 15.70
C ILE A 256 2.71 4.31 14.21
N ALA A 257 2.46 3.24 13.46
CA ALA A 257 2.17 3.27 12.03
C ALA A 257 0.76 2.73 11.77
N THR A 258 0.02 3.34 10.85
CA THR A 258 -1.31 2.89 10.41
C THR A 258 -1.70 3.52 9.09
N GLY A 259 -2.68 2.93 8.38
CA GLY A 259 -3.25 3.55 7.21
C GLY A 259 -3.72 2.62 6.10
N GLU A 260 -3.28 1.36 6.07
CA GLU A 260 -3.62 0.40 5.00
C GLU A 260 -5.13 0.16 4.84
N ARG A 261 -5.90 0.34 5.93
CA ARG A 261 -7.35 0.13 5.98
C ARG A 261 -8.15 1.44 6.09
N LEU A 262 -7.48 2.59 6.02
CA LEU A 262 -8.13 3.90 6.05
C LEU A 262 -8.40 4.40 4.63
N VAL A 263 -9.48 5.19 4.50
CA VAL A 263 -9.89 5.76 3.23
C VAL A 263 -10.05 7.26 3.35
N THR A 264 -9.70 7.95 2.29
CA THR A 264 -9.81 9.40 2.12
C THR A 264 -9.04 10.24 3.16
N LYS A 265 -8.70 11.46 2.77
CA LYS A 265 -8.05 12.44 3.67
C LYS A 265 -8.78 12.70 4.99
N TYR A 266 -10.08 12.41 5.06
CA TYR A 266 -10.87 12.69 6.26
C TYR A 266 -10.54 11.73 7.41
N GLU A 267 -10.43 10.42 7.15
CA GLU A 267 -10.03 9.45 8.16
C GLU A 267 -8.57 9.62 8.56
N PHE A 268 -7.70 9.90 7.59
CA PHE A 268 -6.29 10.16 7.87
C PHE A 268 -6.08 11.44 8.68
N ALA A 269 -6.86 12.52 8.42
CA ALA A 269 -6.79 13.73 9.21
C ALA A 269 -7.12 13.46 10.67
N GLU A 270 -8.15 12.67 10.97
CA GLU A 270 -8.51 12.30 12.34
C GLU A 270 -7.38 11.56 13.06
N VAL A 271 -6.76 10.58 12.40
CA VAL A 271 -5.61 9.83 12.95
C VAL A 271 -4.44 10.75 13.26
N ILE A 272 -4.10 11.64 12.35
CA ILE A 272 -2.97 12.57 12.46
C ILE A 272 -3.24 13.62 13.54
N GLU A 273 -4.40 14.26 13.53
CA GLU A 273 -4.80 15.31 14.50
C GLU A 273 -4.86 14.79 15.94
N LYS A 274 -5.27 13.53 16.12
CA LYS A 274 -5.29 12.89 17.44
C LYS A 274 -3.92 12.36 17.89
N GLY A 275 -2.89 12.44 17.05
CA GLY A 275 -1.56 11.88 17.34
C GLY A 275 -1.58 10.37 17.50
N ALA A 276 -2.51 9.69 16.82
CA ALA A 276 -2.65 8.25 16.91
C ALA A 276 -1.54 7.49 16.16
N ALA A 277 -0.95 8.12 15.14
CA ALA A 277 0.21 7.61 14.41
C ALA A 277 1.11 8.74 13.94
N SER A 278 2.40 8.49 13.84
CA SER A 278 3.42 9.37 13.26
C SER A 278 3.99 8.85 11.94
N ILE A 279 3.62 7.63 11.55
CA ILE A 279 3.94 7.02 10.26
C ILE A 279 2.64 6.61 9.60
N ILE A 280 2.38 7.19 8.43
CA ILE A 280 1.12 7.04 7.70
C ILE A 280 1.33 6.06 6.55
N GLN A 281 0.72 4.89 6.66
CA GLN A 281 0.83 3.79 5.70
C GLN A 281 -0.39 3.76 4.77
N LEU A 282 -0.66 4.91 4.13
CA LEU A 282 -1.74 4.98 3.14
C LEU A 282 -1.51 3.98 2.00
N ASP A 283 -2.60 3.42 1.45
CA ASP A 283 -2.57 2.59 0.25
C ASP A 283 -3.18 3.37 -0.92
N VAL A 284 -2.37 3.68 -1.93
CA VAL A 284 -2.77 4.47 -3.10
C VAL A 284 -3.95 3.81 -3.84
N GLY A 285 -3.97 2.48 -3.89
CA GLY A 285 -5.04 1.70 -4.51
C GLY A 285 -6.33 1.64 -3.70
N GLN A 286 -6.34 2.14 -2.46
CA GLN A 286 -7.49 2.03 -1.56
C GLN A 286 -7.98 3.37 -1.02
N CYS A 287 -7.09 4.32 -0.74
CA CYS A 287 -7.44 5.57 -0.07
C CYS A 287 -8.08 6.64 -0.97
N GLY A 288 -8.14 6.44 -2.29
CA GLY A 288 -8.75 7.37 -3.24
C GLY A 288 -7.86 7.77 -4.42
N GLY A 289 -6.72 7.10 -4.63
CA GLY A 289 -5.79 7.34 -5.73
C GLY A 289 -4.63 8.28 -5.38
N ILE A 290 -3.87 8.68 -6.39
CA ILE A 290 -2.62 9.45 -6.26
C ILE A 290 -2.87 10.84 -5.66
N LEU A 291 -3.87 11.57 -6.18
CA LEU A 291 -4.14 12.93 -5.72
C LEU A 291 -4.67 12.98 -4.28
N GLU A 292 -5.54 12.05 -3.91
CA GLU A 292 -6.01 11.94 -2.53
C GLU A 292 -4.86 11.56 -1.59
N SER A 293 -3.99 10.63 -2.02
CA SER A 293 -2.76 10.27 -1.31
C SER A 293 -1.82 11.46 -1.13
N LYS A 294 -1.68 12.31 -2.15
CA LYS A 294 -0.87 13.53 -2.07
C LYS A 294 -1.43 14.54 -1.05
N LYS A 295 -2.77 14.66 -0.96
CA LYS A 295 -3.43 15.47 0.07
C LYS A 295 -3.18 14.91 1.48
N ILE A 296 -3.27 13.59 1.63
CA ILE A 296 -2.97 12.90 2.90
C ILE A 296 -1.51 13.15 3.30
N ALA A 297 -0.56 13.00 2.37
CA ALA A 297 0.85 13.28 2.62
C ALA A 297 1.09 14.74 3.05
N ALA A 298 0.39 15.71 2.44
CA ALA A 298 0.48 17.11 2.82
C ALA A 298 -0.10 17.41 4.22
N ILE A 299 -1.19 16.73 4.62
CA ILE A 299 -1.71 16.82 6.00
C ILE A 299 -0.68 16.25 6.98
N ALA A 300 -0.14 15.08 6.70
CA ALA A 300 0.90 14.43 7.52
C ALA A 300 2.14 15.34 7.70
N GLU A 301 2.61 15.98 6.61
CA GLU A 301 3.76 16.89 6.64
C GLU A 301 3.57 18.04 7.64
N THR A 302 2.36 18.61 7.75
CA THR A 302 2.08 19.71 8.69
C THR A 302 2.18 19.30 10.16
N HIS A 303 2.12 18.00 10.43
CA HIS A 303 2.24 17.41 11.78
C HIS A 303 3.57 16.69 11.99
N TYR A 304 4.54 16.89 11.09
CA TYR A 304 5.84 16.18 11.10
C TYR A 304 5.70 14.65 11.04
N ALA A 305 4.59 14.16 10.52
CA ALA A 305 4.40 12.74 10.27
C ALA A 305 4.95 12.35 8.89
N MET A 306 5.54 11.17 8.82
CA MET A 306 6.12 10.63 7.58
C MET A 306 5.11 9.71 6.90
N ILE A 307 5.26 9.52 5.58
CA ILE A 307 4.52 8.49 4.84
C ILE A 307 5.41 7.28 4.58
N ALA A 308 4.84 6.09 4.73
CA ALA A 308 5.44 4.81 4.38
C ALA A 308 4.35 3.95 3.71
N PRO A 309 4.00 4.19 2.43
CA PRO A 309 2.81 3.61 1.83
C PRO A 309 2.80 2.08 1.89
N HIS A 310 1.63 1.54 2.25
CA HIS A 310 1.33 0.13 2.13
C HIS A 310 1.33 -0.28 0.65
N MET A 311 1.95 -1.42 0.33
CA MET A 311 2.09 -1.92 -1.06
C MET A 311 1.91 -3.44 -1.11
N TYR A 312 0.78 -3.93 -0.64
CA TYR A 312 0.36 -5.31 -0.84
C TYR A 312 -0.73 -5.36 -1.93
N CYS A 313 -0.33 -5.10 -3.16
CA CYS A 313 -1.18 -4.87 -4.33
C CYS A 313 -0.55 -5.47 -5.58
N GLY A 314 -1.18 -5.32 -6.72
CA GLY A 314 -0.57 -5.65 -8.00
C GLY A 314 0.39 -4.56 -8.51
N PRO A 315 1.02 -4.82 -9.64
CA PRO A 315 2.17 -4.04 -10.11
C PRO A 315 1.81 -2.61 -10.58
N VAL A 316 0.56 -2.36 -10.98
CA VAL A 316 0.13 -1.03 -11.46
C VAL A 316 -0.01 -0.06 -10.28
N ILE A 317 -0.64 -0.51 -9.18
CA ILE A 317 -0.72 0.30 -7.96
C ILE A 317 0.66 0.47 -7.31
N ALA A 318 1.52 -0.54 -7.39
CA ALA A 318 2.92 -0.40 -6.96
C ALA A 318 3.61 0.75 -7.70
N SER A 319 3.42 0.86 -9.02
CA SER A 319 3.95 1.99 -9.79
C SER A 319 3.34 3.32 -9.37
N ALA A 320 2.03 3.38 -9.08
CA ALA A 320 1.37 4.59 -8.60
C ALA A 320 1.91 5.06 -7.24
N ALA A 321 2.18 4.14 -6.31
CA ALA A 321 2.81 4.44 -5.02
C ALA A 321 4.23 5.02 -5.22
N ILE A 322 5.02 4.44 -6.13
CA ILE A 322 6.36 4.95 -6.48
C ILE A 322 6.29 6.39 -7.03
N GLN A 323 5.27 6.73 -7.85
CA GLN A 323 5.08 8.10 -8.33
C GLN A 323 4.80 9.08 -7.18
N LEU A 324 3.96 8.71 -6.22
CA LEU A 324 3.68 9.50 -5.02
C LEU A 324 4.94 9.72 -4.17
N ASP A 325 5.65 8.65 -3.88
CA ASP A 325 6.83 8.66 -3.01
C ASP A 325 7.93 9.55 -3.57
N THR A 326 8.14 9.45 -4.89
CA THR A 326 9.17 10.21 -5.59
C THR A 326 9.03 11.72 -5.42
N CYS A 327 7.79 12.23 -5.30
CA CYS A 327 7.51 13.67 -5.17
C CYS A 327 7.07 14.10 -3.77
N SER A 328 7.16 13.23 -2.75
CA SER A 328 6.70 13.53 -1.40
C SER A 328 7.87 13.83 -0.45
N PRO A 329 8.01 15.09 0.05
CA PRO A 329 9.14 15.44 0.92
C PRO A 329 9.22 14.64 2.22
N ASN A 330 8.05 14.25 2.75
CA ASN A 330 7.92 13.45 3.96
C ASN A 330 7.84 11.93 3.71
N PHE A 331 8.37 11.45 2.59
CA PHE A 331 8.55 10.03 2.35
C PHE A 331 9.62 9.44 3.28
N LEU A 332 9.30 8.34 3.95
CA LEU A 332 10.19 7.62 4.88
C LEU A 332 10.79 6.38 4.22
N ILE A 333 9.94 5.47 3.78
CA ILE A 333 10.32 4.16 3.27
C ILE A 333 9.13 3.51 2.54
N GLN A 334 9.40 2.68 1.54
CA GLN A 334 8.37 1.96 0.78
C GLN A 334 8.36 0.47 1.11
N GLU A 335 7.19 -0.11 1.28
CA GLU A 335 7.01 -1.56 1.28
C GLU A 335 7.42 -2.16 -0.07
N ALA A 336 8.22 -3.23 -0.06
CA ALA A 336 8.74 -3.85 -1.28
C ALA A 336 8.41 -5.33 -1.34
N ASN A 337 7.16 -5.64 -1.66
CA ASN A 337 6.72 -7.02 -1.87
C ASN A 337 6.50 -7.29 -3.36
N GLN A 338 7.28 -8.21 -3.93
CA GLN A 338 7.15 -8.62 -5.33
C GLN A 338 7.02 -10.12 -5.46
N GLY A 339 5.98 -10.55 -6.19
CA GLY A 339 5.85 -11.92 -6.69
C GLY A 339 6.50 -12.09 -8.08
N PRO A 340 6.51 -13.33 -8.60
CA PRO A 340 7.07 -13.61 -9.93
C PRO A 340 6.43 -12.75 -11.03
N LEU A 341 5.10 -12.66 -11.06
CA LEU A 341 4.38 -11.91 -12.09
C LEU A 341 4.63 -10.39 -12.03
N HIS A 342 4.90 -9.82 -10.85
CA HIS A 342 5.31 -8.40 -10.73
C HIS A 342 6.59 -8.09 -11.52
N LYS A 343 7.49 -9.08 -11.67
CA LYS A 343 8.79 -8.93 -12.33
C LYS A 343 8.74 -9.12 -13.84
N THR A 344 7.62 -9.64 -14.37
CA THR A 344 7.53 -10.05 -15.79
C THR A 344 6.39 -9.40 -16.54
N ILE A 345 5.39 -8.84 -15.84
CA ILE A 345 4.16 -8.33 -16.48
C ILE A 345 4.34 -7.01 -17.24
N PHE A 346 5.44 -6.30 -17.00
CA PHE A 346 5.79 -5.09 -17.75
C PHE A 346 6.89 -5.38 -18.76
N LYS A 347 6.88 -4.67 -19.88
CA LYS A 347 7.96 -4.73 -20.88
C LYS A 347 9.31 -4.37 -20.26
N GLU A 348 9.30 -3.36 -19.38
CA GLU A 348 10.45 -2.97 -18.56
C GLU A 348 10.01 -3.07 -17.09
N PRO A 349 10.54 -4.04 -16.32
CA PRO A 349 10.14 -4.23 -14.93
C PRO A 349 10.56 -3.05 -14.05
N LEU A 350 9.81 -2.83 -12.95
CA LEU A 350 10.23 -1.91 -11.90
C LEU A 350 11.55 -2.37 -11.30
N VAL A 351 12.47 -1.45 -11.07
CA VAL A 351 13.82 -1.76 -10.59
C VAL A 351 13.87 -1.70 -9.08
N PHE A 352 14.16 -2.85 -8.47
CA PHE A 352 14.37 -3.01 -7.03
C PHE A 352 15.79 -3.53 -6.82
N GLU A 353 16.67 -2.72 -6.25
CA GLU A 353 18.06 -3.10 -6.07
C GLU A 353 18.66 -2.52 -4.79
N ASN A 354 19.47 -3.32 -4.11
CA ASN A 354 20.23 -2.90 -2.92
C ASN A 354 19.36 -2.19 -1.85
N GLY A 355 18.12 -2.67 -1.63
CA GLY A 355 17.19 -2.09 -0.66
C GLY A 355 16.54 -0.77 -1.10
N TYR A 356 16.59 -0.45 -2.39
CA TYR A 356 15.98 0.74 -2.97
C TYR A 356 15.13 0.41 -4.19
N ILE A 357 14.15 1.27 -4.45
CA ILE A 357 13.37 1.29 -5.69
C ILE A 357 13.85 2.48 -6.51
N ILE A 358 14.08 2.28 -7.80
CA ILE A 358 14.44 3.34 -8.74
C ILE A 358 13.17 3.81 -9.44
N PRO A 359 12.77 5.08 -9.28
CA PRO A 359 11.57 5.62 -9.92
C PRO A 359 11.65 5.51 -11.45
N PRO A 360 10.60 5.01 -12.12
CA PRO A 360 10.55 4.99 -13.57
C PRO A 360 10.45 6.41 -14.13
N THR A 361 11.14 6.68 -15.23
CA THR A 361 11.22 8.02 -15.85
C THR A 361 10.29 8.19 -17.06
N GLY A 362 9.59 7.14 -17.47
CA GLY A 362 8.65 7.16 -18.58
C GLY A 362 7.40 8.00 -18.28
N PRO A 363 6.64 8.40 -19.33
CA PRO A 363 5.41 9.17 -19.18
C PRO A 363 4.33 8.40 -18.42
N GLY A 364 3.46 9.14 -17.71
CA GLY A 364 2.40 8.55 -16.90
C GLY A 364 2.95 7.80 -15.69
N LEU A 365 2.51 6.58 -15.48
CA LEU A 365 3.02 5.68 -14.45
C LEU A 365 4.47 5.21 -14.73
N GLY A 366 4.97 5.43 -15.97
CA GLY A 366 6.30 4.99 -16.38
C GLY A 366 6.39 3.49 -16.65
N ILE A 367 5.26 2.82 -16.91
CA ILE A 367 5.15 1.38 -17.16
C ILE A 367 4.35 1.09 -18.43
N GLU A 368 4.62 -0.06 -19.03
CA GLU A 368 3.84 -0.60 -20.15
C GLU A 368 3.64 -2.11 -19.95
N LEU A 369 2.38 -2.57 -20.05
CA LEU A 369 2.07 -4.01 -19.96
C LEU A 369 2.70 -4.78 -21.11
N ASP A 370 3.32 -5.91 -20.80
CA ASP A 370 3.64 -6.93 -21.80
C ASP A 370 2.38 -7.75 -22.06
N MET A 371 1.72 -7.46 -23.18
CA MET A 371 0.45 -8.10 -23.52
C MET A 371 0.58 -9.60 -23.82
N ASP A 372 1.74 -10.12 -24.14
CA ASP A 372 1.96 -11.56 -24.29
C ASP A 372 1.91 -12.24 -22.92
N VAL A 373 2.53 -11.63 -21.90
CA VAL A 373 2.47 -12.10 -20.51
C VAL A 373 1.04 -11.95 -19.97
N VAL A 374 0.40 -10.79 -20.17
CA VAL A 374 -0.98 -10.56 -19.72
C VAL A 374 -1.92 -11.61 -20.31
N ASN A 375 -1.87 -11.85 -21.64
CA ASN A 375 -2.73 -12.82 -22.32
C ASN A 375 -2.49 -14.27 -21.86
N ALA A 376 -1.26 -14.62 -21.47
CA ALA A 376 -0.94 -15.94 -20.94
C ALA A 376 -1.60 -16.21 -19.57
N HIS A 377 -1.90 -15.14 -18.80
CA HIS A 377 -2.50 -15.22 -17.47
C HIS A 377 -3.94 -14.66 -17.42
N LEU A 378 -4.48 -14.20 -18.56
CA LEU A 378 -5.81 -13.61 -18.64
C LEU A 378 -6.90 -14.67 -18.39
N VAL A 379 -7.80 -14.37 -17.47
CA VAL A 379 -8.93 -15.24 -17.13
C VAL A 379 -10.29 -14.57 -17.37
N GLU A 380 -10.32 -13.27 -17.53
CA GLU A 380 -11.43 -12.42 -17.97
C GLU A 380 -10.94 -11.07 -18.51
#